data_7d7fdb12bd6f0477e6f4fdaa9cf8de65
#
_entry.id   7d7fdb12bd6f0477e6f4fdaa9cf8de65
#
_cell.length_a   1.000
_cell.length_b   1.000
_cell.length_c   1.000
_cell.angle_alpha   90.00
_cell.angle_beta   90.00
_cell.angle_gamma   90.00
#
_symmetry.space_group_name_H-M   'P 1'
#
loop_
_entity.id
_entity.type
_entity.pdbx_description
1 polymer ?
#
loop_
_entity_poly.entity_id
_entity_poly.type
_entity_poly.pdbx_seq_one_letter_code
_entity_poly.pdbx_strand_id
1 'polypeptide(L)'
;MKSDAKSTIEAGKAILGIEFGSTRIKAVLIDQENKPIAQGSHSWENQLVDGLWTYSVEAIWHGLQDCYADLRSNVKKLYDTEIETLAAIGVSAMMHGYMAFNKEEEILVPFRTWRNTNTSPAAAALSELFVYNIPLRWSISHLYQAILDNEEHVSNIDYLTTLAGFIHWQITGQKVLGIGDASGMLPIDPATKNYSVGMIAKFDKLVAPKGYPWKLTDILPKVLPAGENAGFLTPEGAKRLDVSGHLKAGVPVCPPEGDAGTGMVATNAVKQRTGNVSAGTSSFSMIVLEKELSKPYEMIDMVTTPDGSLVAMVHCNNCTSDLNAWINLFKEYQELLGIPVDMNELYGKLYNHALAGDADCGGLISYNYISGEPVTGLADGRPLFVRSANDKFNLANFMRTHLYASVGVLKIGNDILFNEEKIKVDRITGHGGLFKTKGVGQRILAAAINSPISVMETAGEGGAWGIALLGSYLVNNEKKQSLADFLEDKVFAGDAGIEISPTAEDVAGFNTYIENYKAGLPVEEAATQFKK
;
A
#
# COMPACT_ATOMS: atom_id res chain seq x y z
N MET A 1 -3.72 8.72 31.59
CA MET A 1 -3.58 7.79 30.42
C MET A 1 -4.40 6.50 30.57
N LYS A 2 -4.13 5.54 31.49
CA LYS A 2 -4.95 4.31 31.56
C LYS A 2 -6.42 4.53 31.94
N SER A 3 -6.72 5.47 32.86
CA SER A 3 -8.09 5.80 33.27
C SER A 3 -8.87 6.48 32.11
N ASP A 4 -8.22 7.26 31.28
CA ASP A 4 -8.85 7.96 30.17
C ASP A 4 -9.19 7.01 29.03
N ALA A 5 -8.30 6.07 28.69
CA ALA A 5 -8.56 5.05 27.68
C ALA A 5 -9.72 4.12 28.10
N LYS A 6 -9.75 3.67 29.36
CA LYS A 6 -10.88 2.90 29.91
C LYS A 6 -12.20 3.65 29.77
N SER A 7 -12.23 4.91 30.22
CA SER A 7 -13.39 5.78 30.11
C SER A 7 -13.86 5.97 28.67
N THR A 8 -12.93 6.14 27.74
CA THR A 8 -13.23 6.26 26.31
C THR A 8 -13.90 5.01 25.76
N ILE A 9 -13.41 3.81 26.13
CA ILE A 9 -14.00 2.53 25.71
C ILE A 9 -15.39 2.35 26.30
N GLU A 10 -15.54 2.53 27.62
CA GLU A 10 -16.82 2.37 28.33
C GLU A 10 -17.90 3.37 27.87
N ALA A 11 -17.48 4.57 27.45
CA ALA A 11 -18.37 5.57 26.88
C ALA A 11 -18.71 5.34 25.39
N GLY A 12 -18.16 4.30 24.76
CA GLY A 12 -18.36 4.02 23.33
C GLY A 12 -17.77 5.08 22.40
N LYS A 13 -16.72 5.77 22.84
CA LYS A 13 -16.07 6.86 22.08
C LYS A 13 -14.80 6.44 21.36
N ALA A 14 -14.37 5.20 21.55
CA ALA A 14 -13.24 4.63 20.84
C ALA A 14 -13.61 4.34 19.37
N ILE A 15 -12.63 4.40 18.49
CA ILE A 15 -12.79 4.14 17.04
C ILE A 15 -11.93 2.95 16.67
N LEU A 16 -12.50 2.05 15.88
CA LEU A 16 -11.88 0.82 15.43
C LEU A 16 -11.48 0.91 13.96
N GLY A 17 -10.21 0.71 13.67
CA GLY A 17 -9.70 0.47 12.31
C GLY A 17 -9.26 -0.97 12.15
N ILE A 18 -9.65 -1.62 11.06
CA ILE A 18 -9.27 -2.97 10.71
C ILE A 18 -8.63 -2.96 9.33
N GLU A 19 -7.44 -3.57 9.20
CA GLU A 19 -6.70 -3.70 7.94
C GLU A 19 -6.43 -5.17 7.62
N PHE A 20 -6.79 -5.59 6.41
CA PHE A 20 -6.46 -6.88 5.84
C PHE A 20 -5.20 -6.75 4.97
N GLY A 21 -4.03 -6.77 5.58
CA GLY A 21 -2.75 -6.80 4.87
C GLY A 21 -2.43 -8.20 4.33
N SER A 22 -1.46 -8.29 3.41
CA SER A 22 -1.13 -9.56 2.72
C SER A 22 -0.61 -10.68 3.62
N THR A 23 -0.06 -10.36 4.79
CA THR A 23 0.51 -11.37 5.72
C THR A 23 -0.08 -11.28 7.12
N ARG A 24 -0.88 -10.25 7.38
CA ARG A 24 -1.46 -10.00 8.70
C ARG A 24 -2.76 -9.21 8.57
N ILE A 25 -3.75 -9.59 9.33
CA ILE A 25 -4.90 -8.75 9.65
C ILE A 25 -4.56 -8.01 10.95
N LYS A 26 -4.76 -6.71 10.98
CA LYS A 26 -4.47 -5.86 12.15
C LYS A 26 -5.71 -5.05 12.52
N ALA A 27 -6.03 -4.99 13.80
CA ALA A 27 -7.06 -4.13 14.36
C ALA A 27 -6.39 -3.11 15.30
N VAL A 28 -6.76 -1.84 15.18
CA VAL A 28 -6.28 -0.76 16.04
C VAL A 28 -7.47 -0.02 16.62
N LEU A 29 -7.49 0.12 17.92
CA LEU A 29 -8.46 0.93 18.66
C LEU A 29 -7.80 2.25 19.03
N ILE A 30 -8.42 3.38 18.66
CA ILE A 30 -7.93 4.72 18.98
C ILE A 30 -8.88 5.46 19.92
N ASP A 31 -8.31 6.39 20.67
CA ASP A 31 -9.05 7.31 21.54
C ASP A 31 -9.53 8.58 20.80
N GLN A 32 -10.10 9.52 21.54
CA GLN A 32 -10.59 10.79 21.03
C GLN A 32 -9.47 11.75 20.57
N GLU A 33 -8.24 11.55 21.03
CA GLU A 33 -7.02 12.24 20.60
C GLU A 33 -6.33 11.53 19.42
N ASN A 34 -7.01 10.54 18.81
CA ASN A 34 -6.52 9.72 17.68
C ASN A 34 -5.30 8.84 18.02
N LYS A 35 -5.02 8.59 19.29
CA LYS A 35 -3.89 7.77 19.73
C LYS A 35 -4.29 6.30 19.83
N PRO A 36 -3.45 5.37 19.38
CA PRO A 36 -3.66 3.95 19.59
C PRO A 36 -3.70 3.61 21.08
N ILE A 37 -4.77 2.94 21.51
CA ILE A 37 -4.95 2.50 22.91
C ILE A 37 -4.94 0.98 23.06
N ALA A 38 -5.31 0.24 22.02
CA ALA A 38 -5.18 -1.21 21.98
C ALA A 38 -5.04 -1.71 20.53
N GLN A 39 -4.50 -2.90 20.38
CA GLN A 39 -4.31 -3.54 19.08
C GLN A 39 -4.65 -5.03 19.20
N GLY A 40 -5.05 -5.61 18.06
CA GLY A 40 -5.17 -7.04 17.85
C GLY A 40 -4.61 -7.43 16.50
N SER A 41 -4.26 -8.69 16.32
CA SER A 41 -3.70 -9.16 15.05
C SER A 41 -3.95 -10.65 14.82
N HIS A 42 -3.98 -11.02 13.52
CA HIS A 42 -3.99 -12.40 13.06
C HIS A 42 -3.01 -12.55 11.89
N SER A 43 -2.12 -13.53 11.95
CA SER A 43 -1.20 -13.82 10.85
C SER A 43 -1.83 -14.82 9.90
N TRP A 44 -1.78 -14.54 8.62
CA TRP A 44 -2.30 -15.40 7.55
C TRP A 44 -1.40 -15.36 6.31
N GLU A 45 -1.65 -16.23 5.35
CA GLU A 45 -0.84 -16.33 4.14
C GLU A 45 -1.72 -16.44 2.89
N ASN A 46 -1.25 -15.81 1.82
CA ASN A 46 -1.82 -15.94 0.49
C ASN A 46 -1.52 -17.35 -0.06
N GLN A 47 -2.53 -18.03 -0.56
CA GLN A 47 -2.45 -19.40 -1.06
C GLN A 47 -2.44 -19.41 -2.59
N LEU A 48 -1.62 -20.26 -3.18
CA LEU A 48 -1.64 -20.54 -4.61
C LEU A 48 -2.51 -21.79 -4.86
N VAL A 49 -3.70 -21.56 -5.41
CA VAL A 49 -4.68 -22.63 -5.70
C VAL A 49 -4.98 -22.58 -7.21
N ASP A 50 -4.76 -23.69 -7.90
CA ASP A 50 -4.97 -23.81 -9.36
C ASP A 50 -4.33 -22.68 -10.18
N GLY A 51 -3.13 -22.25 -9.75
CA GLY A 51 -2.37 -21.19 -10.41
C GLY A 51 -2.82 -19.76 -10.06
N LEU A 52 -3.77 -19.58 -9.14
CA LEU A 52 -4.26 -18.28 -8.69
C LEU A 52 -3.91 -18.03 -7.21
N TRP A 53 -3.38 -16.85 -6.94
CA TRP A 53 -3.17 -16.36 -5.58
C TRP A 53 -4.49 -15.90 -4.97
N THR A 54 -4.88 -16.52 -3.87
CA THR A 54 -6.18 -16.34 -3.23
C THR A 54 -6.13 -16.40 -1.70
N TYR A 55 -7.22 -15.98 -1.07
CA TYR A 55 -7.62 -16.32 0.31
C TYR A 55 -9.04 -16.87 0.26
N SER A 56 -9.31 -17.97 0.97
CA SER A 56 -10.69 -18.47 1.05
C SER A 56 -11.58 -17.54 1.88
N VAL A 57 -12.87 -17.54 1.60
CA VAL A 57 -13.86 -16.75 2.37
C VAL A 57 -13.85 -17.15 3.84
N GLU A 58 -13.66 -18.44 4.14
CA GLU A 58 -13.54 -18.95 5.51
C GLU A 58 -12.30 -18.39 6.21
N ALA A 59 -11.14 -18.34 5.52
CA ALA A 59 -9.91 -17.75 6.07
C ALA A 59 -10.07 -16.26 6.36
N ILE A 60 -10.78 -15.52 5.49
CA ILE A 60 -11.08 -14.09 5.67
C ILE A 60 -11.87 -13.88 6.97
N TRP A 61 -12.96 -14.62 7.16
CA TRP A 61 -13.81 -14.45 8.36
C TRP A 61 -13.15 -14.96 9.62
N HIS A 62 -12.50 -16.12 9.56
CA HIS A 62 -11.75 -16.65 10.70
C HIS A 62 -10.66 -15.66 11.15
N GLY A 63 -9.89 -15.14 10.20
CA GLY A 63 -8.82 -14.18 10.50
C GLY A 63 -9.34 -12.86 11.08
N LEU A 64 -10.48 -12.34 10.59
CA LEU A 64 -11.13 -11.16 11.16
C LEU A 64 -11.57 -11.40 12.60
N GLN A 65 -12.25 -12.52 12.85
CA GLN A 65 -12.78 -12.87 14.17
C GLN A 65 -11.67 -13.10 15.19
N ASP A 66 -10.60 -13.77 14.80
CA ASP A 66 -9.43 -14.02 15.65
C ASP A 66 -8.69 -12.69 15.96
N CYS A 67 -8.50 -11.84 14.95
CA CYS A 67 -7.90 -10.51 15.13
C CYS A 67 -8.73 -9.64 16.10
N TYR A 68 -10.05 -9.64 15.99
CA TYR A 68 -10.93 -8.89 16.88
C TYR A 68 -10.96 -9.49 18.29
N ALA A 69 -10.93 -10.82 18.42
CA ALA A 69 -10.83 -11.50 19.72
C ALA A 69 -9.50 -11.17 20.43
N ASP A 70 -8.39 -11.13 19.69
CA ASP A 70 -7.08 -10.70 20.23
C ASP A 70 -7.15 -9.24 20.71
N LEU A 71 -7.74 -8.32 19.94
CA LEU A 71 -7.96 -6.94 20.36
C LEU A 71 -8.77 -6.87 21.67
N ARG A 72 -9.89 -7.60 21.76
CA ARG A 72 -10.71 -7.64 22.98
C ARG A 72 -9.95 -8.17 24.19
N SER A 73 -9.18 -9.25 24.00
CA SER A 73 -8.31 -9.81 25.02
C SER A 73 -7.31 -8.78 25.55
N ASN A 74 -6.69 -8.02 24.64
CA ASN A 74 -5.76 -6.96 24.99
C ASN A 74 -6.44 -5.80 25.71
N VAL A 75 -7.64 -5.38 25.31
CA VAL A 75 -8.46 -4.38 26.00
C VAL A 75 -8.81 -4.86 27.42
N LYS A 76 -9.26 -6.11 27.56
CA LYS A 76 -9.56 -6.69 28.90
C LYS A 76 -8.34 -6.71 29.79
N LYS A 77 -7.19 -7.11 29.26
CA LYS A 77 -5.92 -7.17 30.00
C LYS A 77 -5.39 -5.80 30.42
N LEU A 78 -5.49 -4.80 29.55
CA LEU A 78 -4.93 -3.46 29.76
C LEU A 78 -5.82 -2.60 30.67
N TYR A 79 -7.15 -2.71 30.51
CA TYR A 79 -8.13 -1.76 31.05
C TYR A 79 -9.20 -2.41 31.92
N ASP A 80 -9.26 -3.74 32.00
CA ASP A 80 -10.31 -4.49 32.70
C ASP A 80 -11.74 -3.99 32.32
N THR A 81 -12.00 -3.93 31.00
CA THR A 81 -13.28 -3.55 30.43
C THR A 81 -13.54 -4.30 29.13
N GLU A 82 -14.75 -4.17 28.56
CA GLU A 82 -15.17 -4.82 27.31
C GLU A 82 -15.55 -3.74 26.29
N ILE A 83 -15.46 -4.08 25.00
CA ILE A 83 -15.93 -3.25 23.89
C ILE A 83 -17.39 -3.58 23.62
N GLU A 84 -18.33 -2.72 24.06
CA GLU A 84 -19.75 -2.91 23.80
C GLU A 84 -20.26 -2.07 22.62
N THR A 85 -19.69 -0.89 22.43
CA THR A 85 -20.02 0.01 21.30
C THR A 85 -18.81 0.86 20.96
N LEU A 86 -18.84 1.50 19.80
CA LEU A 86 -17.76 2.30 19.21
C LEU A 86 -18.33 3.60 18.65
N ALA A 87 -17.49 4.63 18.54
CA ALA A 87 -17.87 5.87 17.86
C ALA A 87 -17.92 5.69 16.33
N ALA A 88 -16.98 4.92 15.77
CA ALA A 88 -16.95 4.56 14.36
C ALA A 88 -16.13 3.29 14.13
N ILE A 89 -16.35 2.65 12.97
CA ILE A 89 -15.54 1.56 12.44
C ILE A 89 -15.04 1.93 11.06
N GLY A 90 -13.81 1.52 10.71
CA GLY A 90 -13.26 1.56 9.37
C GLY A 90 -12.67 0.23 8.97
N VAL A 91 -12.82 -0.14 7.69
CA VAL A 91 -12.25 -1.34 7.08
C VAL A 91 -11.31 -0.95 5.96
N SER A 92 -10.08 -1.43 6.03
CA SER A 92 -9.08 -1.32 4.98
C SER A 92 -8.63 -2.72 4.56
N ALA A 93 -8.23 -2.87 3.31
CA ALA A 93 -7.65 -4.13 2.84
C ALA A 93 -6.58 -3.88 1.79
N MET A 94 -5.79 -4.93 1.48
CA MET A 94 -4.93 -4.93 0.32
C MET A 94 -5.72 -4.44 -0.90
N MET A 95 -5.20 -3.44 -1.57
CA MET A 95 -5.85 -2.77 -2.69
C MET A 95 -5.96 -3.70 -3.90
N HIS A 96 -6.87 -3.40 -4.82
CA HIS A 96 -7.09 -4.14 -6.07
C HIS A 96 -7.75 -5.52 -5.87
N GLY A 97 -7.62 -6.39 -6.86
CA GLY A 97 -8.17 -7.73 -6.83
C GLY A 97 -9.57 -7.84 -7.45
N TYR A 98 -10.14 -9.04 -7.40
CA TYR A 98 -11.37 -9.35 -8.11
C TYR A 98 -12.23 -10.30 -7.27
N MET A 99 -13.37 -9.82 -6.80
CA MET A 99 -14.40 -10.58 -6.12
C MET A 99 -15.74 -10.35 -6.83
N ALA A 100 -16.24 -11.37 -7.51
CA ALA A 100 -17.46 -11.31 -8.32
C ALA A 100 -18.56 -12.13 -7.67
N PHE A 101 -19.76 -11.57 -7.59
CA PHE A 101 -20.93 -12.15 -6.93
C PHE A 101 -22.13 -12.20 -7.87
N ASN A 102 -22.97 -13.23 -7.71
CA ASN A 102 -24.26 -13.34 -8.40
C ASN A 102 -25.39 -12.59 -7.64
N LYS A 103 -26.63 -12.66 -8.17
CA LYS A 103 -27.81 -12.05 -7.55
C LYS A 103 -28.19 -12.64 -6.19
N GLU A 104 -27.82 -13.89 -5.96
CA GLU A 104 -27.99 -14.61 -4.71
C GLU A 104 -26.90 -14.30 -3.68
N GLU A 105 -25.99 -13.35 -4.03
CA GLU A 105 -24.87 -12.90 -3.20
C GLU A 105 -23.80 -13.99 -2.96
N GLU A 106 -23.75 -15.00 -3.82
CA GLU A 106 -22.74 -16.06 -3.79
C GLU A 106 -21.52 -15.64 -4.60
N ILE A 107 -20.32 -15.96 -4.10
CA ILE A 107 -19.07 -15.71 -4.82
C ILE A 107 -18.97 -16.65 -6.04
N LEU A 108 -18.76 -16.09 -7.21
CA LEU A 108 -18.78 -16.83 -8.47
C LEU A 108 -17.48 -17.58 -8.79
N VAL A 109 -16.36 -17.02 -8.35
CA VAL A 109 -15.01 -17.57 -8.53
C VAL A 109 -14.16 -17.27 -7.29
N PRO A 110 -13.07 -18.01 -7.04
CA PRO A 110 -12.15 -17.68 -5.96
C PRO A 110 -11.66 -16.22 -6.04
N PHE A 111 -11.48 -15.58 -4.90
CA PHE A 111 -10.92 -14.24 -4.82
C PHE A 111 -9.55 -14.18 -5.52
N ARG A 112 -9.39 -13.33 -6.53
CA ARG A 112 -8.12 -13.09 -7.21
C ARG A 112 -7.45 -11.88 -6.58
N THR A 113 -6.32 -12.09 -5.90
CA THR A 113 -5.59 -11.02 -5.20
C THR A 113 -4.76 -10.20 -6.17
N TRP A 114 -4.23 -9.07 -5.71
CA TRP A 114 -3.31 -8.20 -6.45
C TRP A 114 -2.05 -8.91 -6.98
N ARG A 115 -1.69 -10.07 -6.42
CA ARG A 115 -0.53 -10.88 -6.85
C ARG A 115 -0.75 -11.59 -8.19
N ASN A 116 -2.00 -11.69 -8.64
CA ASN A 116 -2.30 -12.29 -9.94
C ASN A 116 -1.99 -11.28 -11.06
N THR A 117 -1.06 -11.63 -11.93
CA THR A 117 -0.57 -10.81 -13.03
C THR A 117 -0.84 -11.44 -14.40
N ASN A 118 -1.70 -12.44 -14.45
CA ASN A 118 -2.09 -13.17 -15.67
C ASN A 118 -3.09 -12.41 -16.57
N THR A 119 -3.17 -11.09 -16.42
CA THR A 119 -4.12 -10.18 -17.10
C THR A 119 -3.46 -9.29 -18.15
N SER A 120 -2.26 -9.62 -18.59
CA SER A 120 -1.47 -8.78 -19.50
C SER A 120 -2.19 -8.44 -20.81
N PRO A 121 -2.86 -9.39 -21.52
CA PRO A 121 -3.64 -9.06 -22.72
C PRO A 121 -4.76 -8.05 -22.47
N ALA A 122 -5.49 -8.22 -21.34
CA ALA A 122 -6.58 -7.32 -20.98
C ALA A 122 -6.08 -5.93 -20.62
N ALA A 123 -5.03 -5.85 -19.80
CA ALA A 123 -4.44 -4.58 -19.35
C ALA A 123 -3.91 -3.77 -20.55
N ALA A 124 -3.20 -4.41 -21.49
CA ALA A 124 -2.70 -3.77 -22.71
C ALA A 124 -3.84 -3.21 -23.57
N ALA A 125 -4.86 -4.02 -23.86
CA ALA A 125 -6.01 -3.60 -24.66
C ALA A 125 -6.81 -2.46 -24.01
N LEU A 126 -7.00 -2.50 -22.69
CA LEU A 126 -7.69 -1.44 -21.95
C LEU A 126 -6.86 -0.17 -21.88
N SER A 127 -5.55 -0.27 -21.70
CA SER A 127 -4.65 0.90 -21.70
C SER A 127 -4.67 1.64 -23.04
N GLU A 128 -4.66 0.92 -24.15
CA GLU A 128 -4.80 1.49 -25.48
C GLU A 128 -6.20 2.13 -25.67
N LEU A 129 -7.28 1.43 -25.30
CA LEU A 129 -8.65 1.89 -25.46
C LEU A 129 -8.92 3.18 -24.66
N PHE A 130 -8.43 3.23 -23.42
CA PHE A 130 -8.67 4.35 -22.51
C PHE A 130 -7.68 5.50 -22.70
N VAL A 131 -6.53 5.24 -23.36
CA VAL A 131 -5.37 6.16 -23.38
C VAL A 131 -4.97 6.48 -21.94
N TYR A 132 -4.82 5.43 -21.12
CA TYR A 132 -4.57 5.51 -19.68
C TYR A 132 -3.86 4.24 -19.23
N ASN A 133 -2.89 4.33 -18.32
CA ASN A 133 -2.23 3.12 -17.81
C ASN A 133 -3.21 2.30 -16.96
N ILE A 134 -3.50 1.09 -17.39
CA ILE A 134 -4.33 0.12 -16.65
C ILE A 134 -3.44 -1.03 -16.18
N PRO A 135 -3.06 -1.06 -14.89
CA PRO A 135 -2.19 -2.09 -14.34
C PRO A 135 -2.80 -3.49 -14.36
N LEU A 136 -1.93 -4.51 -14.43
CA LEU A 136 -2.33 -5.92 -14.46
C LEU A 136 -3.24 -6.33 -13.30
N ARG A 137 -2.99 -5.78 -12.12
CA ARG A 137 -3.65 -6.15 -10.85
C ARG A 137 -5.00 -5.47 -10.60
N TRP A 138 -5.41 -4.53 -11.45
CA TRP A 138 -6.67 -3.81 -11.27
C TRP A 138 -7.88 -4.70 -11.55
N SER A 139 -8.99 -4.44 -10.87
CA SER A 139 -10.21 -5.23 -11.00
C SER A 139 -10.76 -5.27 -12.42
N ILE A 140 -10.68 -4.16 -13.16
CA ILE A 140 -11.11 -4.09 -14.56
C ILE A 140 -10.24 -4.96 -15.48
N SER A 141 -8.93 -5.10 -15.19
CA SER A 141 -8.04 -5.99 -15.93
C SER A 141 -8.44 -7.46 -15.73
N HIS A 142 -8.78 -7.84 -14.49
CA HIS A 142 -9.27 -9.19 -14.20
C HIS A 142 -10.63 -9.47 -14.86
N LEU A 143 -11.56 -8.50 -14.81
CA LEU A 143 -12.86 -8.64 -15.48
C LEU A 143 -12.68 -8.81 -17.00
N TYR A 144 -11.87 -7.97 -17.62
CA TYR A 144 -11.70 -8.06 -19.07
C TYR A 144 -10.90 -9.30 -19.47
N GLN A 145 -9.94 -9.75 -18.66
CA GLN A 145 -9.26 -11.02 -18.92
C GLN A 145 -10.23 -12.20 -18.84
N ALA A 146 -11.11 -12.25 -17.84
CA ALA A 146 -12.15 -13.27 -17.77
C ALA A 146 -13.09 -13.26 -19.00
N ILE A 147 -13.38 -12.08 -19.54
CA ILE A 147 -14.14 -11.93 -20.80
C ILE A 147 -13.36 -12.47 -22.00
N LEU A 148 -12.05 -12.20 -22.11
CA LEU A 148 -11.20 -12.70 -23.17
C LEU A 148 -11.08 -14.24 -23.13
N ASP A 149 -10.96 -14.78 -21.94
CA ASP A 149 -10.85 -16.22 -21.68
C ASP A 149 -12.22 -16.93 -21.77
N ASN A 150 -13.32 -16.19 -22.00
CA ASN A 150 -14.71 -16.69 -22.06
C ASN A 150 -15.11 -17.46 -20.79
N GLU A 151 -14.72 -16.99 -19.60
CA GLU A 151 -15.09 -17.61 -18.34
C GLU A 151 -16.61 -17.53 -18.13
N GLU A 152 -17.22 -18.67 -17.79
CA GLU A 152 -18.70 -18.81 -17.71
C GLU A 152 -19.36 -17.90 -16.66
N HIS A 153 -18.64 -17.60 -15.57
CA HIS A 153 -19.18 -16.80 -14.47
C HIS A 153 -19.49 -15.34 -14.88
N VAL A 154 -18.83 -14.82 -15.93
CA VAL A 154 -18.94 -13.40 -16.34
C VAL A 154 -20.39 -13.00 -16.65
N SER A 155 -21.18 -13.89 -17.27
CA SER A 155 -22.58 -13.63 -17.56
C SER A 155 -23.49 -13.51 -16.32
N ASN A 156 -23.04 -14.04 -15.18
CA ASN A 156 -23.81 -14.11 -13.94
C ASN A 156 -23.40 -13.05 -12.92
N ILE A 157 -22.47 -12.13 -13.27
CA ILE A 157 -22.03 -11.09 -12.35
C ILE A 157 -23.16 -10.09 -12.10
N ASP A 158 -23.49 -9.87 -10.82
CA ASP A 158 -24.41 -8.85 -10.33
C ASP A 158 -23.66 -7.78 -9.52
N TYR A 159 -22.54 -8.16 -8.89
CA TYR A 159 -21.73 -7.26 -8.11
C TYR A 159 -20.24 -7.63 -8.19
N LEU A 160 -19.41 -6.61 -8.41
CA LEU A 160 -17.95 -6.71 -8.46
C LEU A 160 -17.34 -5.78 -7.42
N THR A 161 -16.43 -6.28 -6.58
CA THR A 161 -15.82 -5.46 -5.53
C THR A 161 -14.41 -5.94 -5.18
N THR A 162 -13.76 -5.21 -4.27
CA THR A 162 -12.49 -5.55 -3.62
C THR A 162 -12.73 -6.26 -2.28
N LEU A 163 -11.64 -6.69 -1.61
CA LEU A 163 -11.74 -7.28 -0.28
C LEU A 163 -12.29 -6.29 0.75
N ALA A 164 -11.86 -5.02 0.74
CA ALA A 164 -12.37 -4.00 1.66
C ALA A 164 -13.87 -3.78 1.45
N GLY A 165 -14.31 -3.65 0.20
CA GLY A 165 -15.72 -3.51 -0.15
C GLY A 165 -16.56 -4.73 0.23
N PHE A 166 -16.03 -5.95 0.06
CA PHE A 166 -16.69 -7.19 0.48
C PHE A 166 -16.94 -7.22 1.99
N ILE A 167 -15.90 -6.99 2.80
CA ILE A 167 -16.04 -6.98 4.27
C ILE A 167 -17.03 -5.92 4.71
N HIS A 168 -16.90 -4.71 4.16
CA HIS A 168 -17.80 -3.60 4.48
C HIS A 168 -19.26 -3.93 4.17
N TRP A 169 -19.53 -4.41 2.95
CA TRP A 169 -20.86 -4.83 2.55
C TRP A 169 -21.45 -5.87 3.51
N GLN A 170 -20.68 -6.88 3.86
CA GLN A 170 -21.14 -7.96 4.73
C GLN A 170 -21.43 -7.54 6.17
N ILE A 171 -20.81 -6.44 6.66
CA ILE A 171 -21.09 -5.96 8.03
C ILE A 171 -22.11 -4.82 8.07
N THR A 172 -22.36 -4.12 6.93
CA THR A 172 -23.27 -2.96 6.86
C THR A 172 -24.47 -3.17 5.95
N GLY A 173 -24.44 -4.15 5.05
CA GLY A 173 -25.42 -4.32 3.97
C GLY A 173 -25.27 -3.29 2.82
N GLN A 174 -24.25 -2.41 2.84
CA GLN A 174 -24.06 -1.35 1.84
C GLN A 174 -22.99 -1.74 0.82
N LYS A 175 -23.36 -1.79 -0.48
CA LYS A 175 -22.46 -2.06 -1.62
C LYS A 175 -21.75 -0.77 -2.06
N VAL A 176 -20.82 -0.29 -1.24
CA VAL A 176 -20.06 0.96 -1.45
C VAL A 176 -18.57 0.73 -1.35
N LEU A 177 -17.77 1.64 -1.89
CA LEU A 177 -16.32 1.61 -1.82
C LEU A 177 -15.78 3.03 -1.63
N GLY A 178 -14.72 3.20 -0.85
CA GLY A 178 -13.99 4.45 -0.75
C GLY A 178 -13.32 4.79 -2.07
N ILE A 179 -13.22 6.08 -2.35
CA ILE A 179 -12.72 6.57 -3.65
C ILE A 179 -11.26 6.15 -3.90
N GLY A 180 -10.44 6.04 -2.83
CA GLY A 180 -9.06 5.57 -2.93
C GLY A 180 -8.99 4.14 -3.45
N ASP A 181 -9.75 3.24 -2.87
CA ASP A 181 -9.80 1.83 -3.30
C ASP A 181 -10.50 1.67 -4.65
N ALA A 182 -11.58 2.42 -4.89
CA ALA A 182 -12.29 2.43 -6.18
C ALA A 182 -11.38 2.84 -7.34
N SER A 183 -10.41 3.74 -7.11
CA SER A 183 -9.42 4.14 -8.11
C SER A 183 -8.52 2.99 -8.58
N GLY A 184 -8.39 1.92 -7.79
CA GLY A 184 -7.71 0.68 -8.15
C GLY A 184 -8.60 -0.36 -8.82
N MET A 185 -9.89 -0.10 -8.97
CA MET A 185 -10.79 -0.91 -9.77
C MET A 185 -10.90 -0.40 -11.20
N LEU A 186 -11.14 0.91 -11.35
CA LEU A 186 -11.33 1.62 -12.62
C LEU A 186 -10.90 3.09 -12.42
N PRO A 187 -10.39 3.78 -13.46
CA PRO A 187 -10.00 5.19 -13.34
C PRO A 187 -11.10 6.10 -12.82
N ILE A 188 -10.73 6.95 -11.87
CA ILE A 188 -11.59 7.99 -11.29
C ILE A 188 -11.44 9.28 -12.09
N ASP A 189 -12.55 9.94 -12.37
CA ASP A 189 -12.57 11.32 -12.84
C ASP A 189 -12.44 12.27 -11.63
N PRO A 190 -11.36 13.05 -11.54
CA PRO A 190 -11.12 13.92 -10.39
C PRO A 190 -12.16 15.05 -10.24
N ALA A 191 -12.81 15.46 -11.34
CA ALA A 191 -13.82 16.52 -11.30
C ALA A 191 -15.12 16.04 -10.67
N THR A 192 -15.53 14.80 -10.94
CA THR A 192 -16.76 14.20 -10.40
C THR A 192 -16.53 13.38 -9.14
N LYS A 193 -15.26 13.05 -8.83
CA LYS A 193 -14.87 12.12 -7.75
C LYS A 193 -15.59 10.77 -7.84
N ASN A 194 -15.75 10.28 -9.06
CA ASN A 194 -16.42 9.03 -9.37
C ASN A 194 -15.73 8.34 -10.55
N TYR A 195 -16.12 7.13 -10.86
CA TYR A 195 -15.60 6.43 -12.04
C TYR A 195 -15.77 7.26 -13.32
N SER A 196 -14.77 7.20 -14.20
CA SER A 196 -14.79 7.90 -15.48
C SER A 196 -15.94 7.40 -16.37
N VAL A 197 -16.98 8.19 -16.53
CA VAL A 197 -18.15 7.86 -17.39
C VAL A 197 -17.71 7.61 -18.83
N GLY A 198 -16.71 8.34 -19.33
CA GLY A 198 -16.18 8.16 -20.68
C GLY A 198 -15.50 6.80 -20.86
N MET A 199 -14.75 6.32 -19.87
CA MET A 199 -14.09 5.01 -19.92
C MET A 199 -15.10 3.88 -19.75
N ILE A 200 -16.09 4.03 -18.86
CA ILE A 200 -17.22 3.08 -18.75
C ILE A 200 -17.92 2.91 -20.11
N ALA A 201 -18.28 4.01 -20.78
CA ALA A 201 -18.94 3.94 -22.07
C ALA A 201 -18.08 3.25 -23.14
N LYS A 202 -16.76 3.48 -23.14
CA LYS A 202 -15.83 2.77 -24.03
C LYS A 202 -15.79 1.27 -23.72
N PHE A 203 -15.73 0.89 -22.45
CA PHE A 203 -15.73 -0.51 -22.01
C PHE A 203 -17.05 -1.21 -22.40
N ASP A 204 -18.20 -0.62 -22.06
CA ASP A 204 -19.53 -1.17 -22.41
C ASP A 204 -19.66 -1.38 -23.92
N LYS A 205 -19.17 -0.43 -24.74
CA LYS A 205 -19.13 -0.59 -26.21
C LYS A 205 -18.23 -1.74 -26.64
N LEU A 206 -17.06 -1.90 -26.02
CA LEU A 206 -16.11 -2.98 -26.31
C LEU A 206 -16.74 -4.37 -26.08
N VAL A 207 -17.46 -4.54 -24.97
CA VAL A 207 -18.04 -5.83 -24.58
C VAL A 207 -19.45 -6.06 -25.10
N ALA A 208 -20.11 -5.07 -25.69
CA ALA A 208 -21.47 -5.16 -26.22
C ALA A 208 -21.73 -6.39 -27.15
N PRO A 209 -20.77 -6.81 -28.03
CA PRO A 209 -20.97 -8.00 -28.87
C PRO A 209 -21.10 -9.32 -28.08
N LYS A 210 -20.70 -9.35 -26.82
CA LYS A 210 -20.83 -10.53 -25.94
C LYS A 210 -22.26 -10.72 -25.39
N GLY A 211 -23.08 -9.66 -25.39
CA GLY A 211 -24.49 -9.73 -24.98
C GLY A 211 -24.72 -9.99 -23.49
N TYR A 212 -23.81 -9.54 -22.62
CA TYR A 212 -23.98 -9.68 -21.17
C TYR A 212 -25.23 -8.94 -20.68
N PRO A 213 -25.93 -9.44 -19.64
CA PRO A 213 -27.16 -8.84 -19.11
C PRO A 213 -26.93 -7.58 -18.28
N TRP A 214 -25.67 -7.22 -18.02
CA TRP A 214 -25.23 -6.08 -17.20
C TRP A 214 -24.43 -5.07 -18.02
N LYS A 215 -24.40 -3.85 -17.53
CA LYS A 215 -23.41 -2.81 -17.89
C LYS A 215 -22.44 -2.63 -16.75
N LEU A 216 -21.27 -2.06 -17.01
CA LEU A 216 -20.24 -1.90 -15.99
C LEU A 216 -20.75 -1.10 -14.78
N THR A 217 -21.57 -0.06 -15.00
CA THR A 217 -22.20 0.72 -13.92
C THR A 217 -23.12 -0.09 -13.01
N ASP A 218 -23.71 -1.18 -13.50
CA ASP A 218 -24.69 -1.97 -12.75
C ASP A 218 -24.01 -2.86 -11.71
N ILE A 219 -22.76 -3.27 -11.98
CA ILE A 219 -22.01 -4.23 -11.18
C ILE A 219 -20.93 -3.59 -10.29
N LEU A 220 -20.58 -2.31 -10.50
CA LEU A 220 -19.58 -1.61 -9.69
C LEU A 220 -20.17 -1.07 -8.37
N PRO A 221 -19.37 -0.99 -7.28
CA PRO A 221 -19.78 -0.36 -6.04
C PRO A 221 -20.00 1.14 -6.22
N LYS A 222 -20.90 1.72 -5.42
CA LYS A 222 -21.03 3.18 -5.32
C LYS A 222 -19.77 3.75 -4.67
N VAL A 223 -19.19 4.80 -5.27
CA VAL A 223 -17.99 5.47 -4.75
C VAL A 223 -18.39 6.51 -3.71
N LEU A 224 -17.67 6.53 -2.58
CA LEU A 224 -17.83 7.52 -1.51
C LEU A 224 -16.46 8.11 -1.12
N PRO A 225 -16.32 9.44 -1.06
CA PRO A 225 -15.12 10.07 -0.51
C PRO A 225 -15.07 9.96 1.02
N ALA A 226 -13.87 10.10 1.60
CA ALA A 226 -13.68 10.16 3.04
C ALA A 226 -14.55 11.26 3.70
N GLY A 227 -15.07 10.96 4.90
CA GLY A 227 -15.97 11.84 5.64
C GLY A 227 -17.46 11.61 5.36
N GLU A 228 -17.81 10.84 4.32
CA GLU A 228 -19.19 10.38 4.12
C GLU A 228 -19.50 9.15 4.98
N ASN A 229 -20.77 9.03 5.39
CA ASN A 229 -21.24 7.86 6.12
C ASN A 229 -21.55 6.73 5.13
N ALA A 230 -20.86 5.60 5.27
CA ALA A 230 -21.02 4.44 4.40
C ALA A 230 -22.00 3.38 4.94
N GLY A 231 -22.78 3.72 5.95
CA GLY A 231 -23.75 2.84 6.59
C GLY A 231 -23.45 2.62 8.07
N PHE A 232 -24.17 1.67 8.63
CA PHE A 232 -24.07 1.34 10.05
C PHE A 232 -23.85 -0.15 10.22
N LEU A 233 -23.11 -0.53 11.26
CA LEU A 233 -22.94 -1.92 11.65
C LEU A 233 -24.32 -2.55 11.94
N THR A 234 -24.67 -3.59 11.17
CA THR A 234 -25.93 -4.32 11.35
C THR A 234 -25.85 -5.30 12.54
N PRO A 235 -26.98 -5.81 13.06
CA PRO A 235 -26.95 -6.87 14.07
C PRO A 235 -26.20 -8.12 13.61
N GLU A 236 -26.36 -8.51 12.35
CA GLU A 236 -25.66 -9.63 11.72
C GLU A 236 -24.16 -9.34 11.55
N GLY A 237 -23.83 -8.10 11.13
CA GLY A 237 -22.44 -7.62 11.02
C GLY A 237 -21.72 -7.60 12.37
N ALA A 238 -22.41 -7.17 13.43
CA ALA A 238 -21.87 -7.18 14.79
C ALA A 238 -21.54 -8.61 15.26
N LYS A 239 -22.42 -9.57 15.04
CA LYS A 239 -22.19 -11.00 15.35
C LYS A 239 -21.08 -11.61 14.51
N ARG A 240 -20.94 -11.15 13.25
CA ARG A 240 -19.90 -11.64 12.34
C ARG A 240 -18.53 -11.13 12.72
N LEU A 241 -18.44 -9.89 13.21
CA LEU A 241 -17.20 -9.29 13.71
C LEU A 241 -16.87 -9.81 15.12
N ASP A 242 -17.84 -9.81 16.03
CA ASP A 242 -17.68 -10.22 17.43
C ASP A 242 -18.50 -11.46 17.76
N VAL A 243 -17.86 -12.62 17.64
CA VAL A 243 -18.51 -13.92 17.96
C VAL A 243 -18.89 -14.06 19.43
N SER A 244 -18.36 -13.23 20.32
CA SER A 244 -18.73 -13.23 21.75
C SER A 244 -20.07 -12.54 22.02
N GLY A 245 -20.55 -11.71 21.06
CA GLY A 245 -21.82 -11.00 21.11
C GLY A 245 -21.88 -9.79 22.05
N HIS A 246 -20.74 -9.24 22.46
CA HIS A 246 -20.71 -8.02 23.27
C HIS A 246 -20.90 -6.75 22.42
N LEU A 247 -20.37 -6.74 21.19
CA LEU A 247 -20.45 -5.58 20.30
C LEU A 247 -21.89 -5.36 19.81
N LYS A 248 -22.38 -4.15 20.05
CA LYS A 248 -23.74 -3.72 19.64
C LYS A 248 -23.75 -3.17 18.21
N ALA A 249 -24.85 -3.38 17.51
CA ALA A 249 -25.13 -2.77 16.21
C ALA A 249 -25.35 -1.25 16.31
N GLY A 250 -25.41 -0.59 15.14
CA GLY A 250 -25.71 0.85 15.05
C GLY A 250 -24.48 1.76 15.03
N VAL A 251 -23.28 1.21 15.08
CA VAL A 251 -22.02 1.97 14.96
C VAL A 251 -21.87 2.47 13.51
N PRO A 252 -21.61 3.78 13.27
CA PRO A 252 -21.35 4.30 11.94
C PRO A 252 -20.04 3.73 11.36
N VAL A 253 -20.04 3.47 10.05
CA VAL A 253 -18.89 2.93 9.35
C VAL A 253 -18.44 3.91 8.26
N CYS A 254 -17.15 4.24 8.21
CA CYS A 254 -16.60 5.08 7.16
C CYS A 254 -16.44 4.28 5.84
N PRO A 255 -16.28 4.96 4.67
CA PRO A 255 -16.03 4.28 3.42
C PRO A 255 -14.83 3.33 3.52
N PRO A 256 -14.97 2.07 3.04
CA PRO A 256 -13.87 1.11 3.09
C PRO A 256 -12.79 1.49 2.07
N GLU A 257 -11.52 1.35 2.45
CA GLU A 257 -10.40 1.85 1.65
C GLU A 257 -9.33 0.79 1.38
N GLY A 258 -8.50 1.03 0.39
CA GLY A 258 -7.30 0.27 0.13
C GLY A 258 -6.16 0.64 1.08
N ASP A 259 -5.25 -0.32 1.34
CA ASP A 259 -4.09 -0.17 2.21
C ASP A 259 -3.14 0.97 1.78
N ALA A 260 -3.04 1.23 0.47
CA ALA A 260 -2.25 2.35 -0.05
C ALA A 260 -2.81 3.70 0.41
N GLY A 261 -4.13 3.93 0.26
CA GLY A 261 -4.80 5.16 0.68
C GLY A 261 -4.74 5.37 2.19
N THR A 262 -4.99 4.32 2.97
CA THR A 262 -4.90 4.40 4.45
C THR A 262 -3.45 4.58 4.93
N GLY A 263 -2.47 4.04 4.21
CA GLY A 263 -1.05 4.32 4.44
C GLY A 263 -0.70 5.79 4.23
N MET A 264 -1.28 6.45 3.22
CA MET A 264 -1.13 7.91 3.02
C MET A 264 -1.73 8.72 4.18
N VAL A 265 -2.89 8.30 4.69
CA VAL A 265 -3.51 8.93 5.87
C VAL A 265 -2.62 8.77 7.10
N ALA A 266 -2.12 7.57 7.36
CA ALA A 266 -1.24 7.27 8.50
C ALA A 266 0.13 7.99 8.44
N THR A 267 0.51 8.51 7.30
CA THR A 267 1.78 9.24 7.08
C THR A 267 1.57 10.73 6.80
N ASN A 268 0.36 11.25 6.98
CA ASN A 268 -0.01 12.65 6.67
C ASN A 268 0.39 13.07 5.25
N ALA A 269 0.16 12.21 4.27
CA ALA A 269 0.60 12.37 2.89
C ALA A 269 -0.60 12.46 1.91
N VAL A 270 -1.68 13.14 2.31
CA VAL A 270 -2.91 13.29 1.49
C VAL A 270 -3.05 14.68 0.85
N LYS A 271 -2.26 15.65 1.31
CA LYS A 271 -2.27 17.01 0.78
C LYS A 271 -1.51 17.08 -0.56
N GLN A 272 -1.98 17.92 -1.48
CA GLN A 272 -1.23 18.19 -2.71
C GLN A 272 0.22 18.59 -2.40
N ARG A 273 1.16 18.14 -3.23
CA ARG A 273 2.60 18.33 -3.08
C ARG A 273 3.21 17.62 -1.87
N THR A 274 2.48 16.64 -1.32
CA THR A 274 3.07 15.70 -0.35
C THR A 274 3.06 14.29 -0.91
N GLY A 275 3.81 13.41 -0.28
CA GLY A 275 3.80 12.00 -0.65
C GLY A 275 4.35 11.13 0.45
N ASN A 276 4.25 9.83 0.25
CA ASN A 276 4.92 8.85 1.10
C ASN A 276 5.72 7.85 0.27
N VAL A 277 6.69 7.23 0.92
CA VAL A 277 7.46 6.10 0.39
C VAL A 277 7.41 4.96 1.39
N SER A 278 6.89 3.83 0.95
CA SER A 278 7.01 2.56 1.67
C SER A 278 8.22 1.81 1.14
N ALA A 279 9.13 1.36 2.01
CA ALA A 279 10.30 0.59 1.62
C ALA A 279 10.48 -0.62 2.55
N GLY A 280 10.10 -1.77 2.04
CA GLY A 280 10.18 -3.08 2.69
C GLY A 280 10.74 -4.12 1.71
N THR A 281 10.09 -5.27 1.56
CA THR A 281 10.41 -6.29 0.54
C THR A 281 10.32 -5.71 -0.86
N SER A 282 9.25 -4.99 -1.14
CA SER A 282 9.04 -4.10 -2.30
C SER A 282 9.09 -2.64 -1.85
N SER A 283 9.07 -1.71 -2.80
CA SER A 283 8.93 -0.29 -2.49
C SER A 283 7.91 0.36 -3.40
N PHE A 284 7.27 1.41 -2.90
CA PHE A 284 6.45 2.28 -3.72
C PHE A 284 6.49 3.72 -3.19
N SER A 285 6.34 4.66 -4.10
CA SER A 285 6.09 6.06 -3.78
C SER A 285 4.69 6.45 -4.23
N MET A 286 4.03 7.28 -3.45
CA MET A 286 2.73 7.87 -3.77
C MET A 286 2.84 9.37 -3.61
N ILE A 287 2.68 10.10 -4.71
CA ILE A 287 2.81 11.56 -4.75
C ILE A 287 1.47 12.18 -5.11
N VAL A 288 0.96 13.06 -4.24
CA VAL A 288 -0.30 13.77 -4.47
C VAL A 288 -0.07 14.94 -5.44
N LEU A 289 -0.74 14.87 -6.58
CA LEU A 289 -0.55 15.77 -7.69
C LEU A 289 -1.43 17.02 -7.59
N GLU A 290 -0.95 18.14 -8.14
CA GLU A 290 -1.73 19.37 -8.34
C GLU A 290 -2.49 19.35 -9.68
N LYS A 291 -2.08 18.51 -10.63
CA LYS A 291 -2.65 18.39 -11.98
C LYS A 291 -2.46 16.98 -12.53
N GLU A 292 -3.20 16.63 -13.55
CA GLU A 292 -2.99 15.40 -14.31
C GLU A 292 -1.60 15.38 -14.97
N LEU A 293 -1.08 14.17 -15.23
CA LEU A 293 0.13 13.98 -16.02
C LEU A 293 -0.14 14.33 -17.48
N SER A 294 0.90 14.76 -18.20
CA SER A 294 0.79 15.18 -19.61
C SER A 294 0.41 14.05 -20.56
N LYS A 295 0.71 12.81 -20.18
CA LYS A 295 0.41 11.57 -20.92
C LYS A 295 0.38 10.38 -19.93
N PRO A 296 -0.19 9.24 -20.33
CA PRO A 296 -0.03 8.01 -19.56
C PRO A 296 1.43 7.51 -19.62
N TYR A 297 1.91 7.00 -18.50
CA TYR A 297 3.19 6.32 -18.36
C TYR A 297 2.95 4.91 -17.85
N GLU A 298 3.50 3.90 -18.52
CA GLU A 298 3.33 2.50 -18.16
C GLU A 298 3.87 2.18 -16.75
N MET A 299 4.88 2.93 -16.28
CA MET A 299 5.52 2.77 -14.99
C MET A 299 4.83 3.53 -13.84
N ILE A 300 3.77 4.29 -14.13
CA ILE A 300 3.07 5.11 -13.15
C ILE A 300 1.61 4.74 -13.12
N ASP A 301 1.16 4.28 -11.97
CA ASP A 301 -0.26 4.02 -11.72
C ASP A 301 -0.92 5.28 -11.16
N MET A 302 -2.02 5.66 -11.78
CA MET A 302 -2.81 6.81 -11.32
C MET A 302 -3.94 6.33 -10.44
N VAL A 303 -3.84 6.64 -9.15
CA VAL A 303 -4.86 6.34 -8.13
C VAL A 303 -5.31 7.63 -7.45
N THR A 304 -6.07 7.55 -6.37
CA THR A 304 -6.48 8.74 -5.60
C THR A 304 -6.22 8.56 -4.11
N THR A 305 -6.14 9.69 -3.40
CA THR A 305 -6.29 9.72 -1.94
C THR A 305 -7.72 9.38 -1.54
N PRO A 306 -8.00 9.05 -0.26
CA PRO A 306 -9.35 8.79 0.23
C PRO A 306 -10.33 9.97 0.10
N ASP A 307 -9.84 11.20 -0.14
CA ASP A 307 -10.68 12.37 -0.44
C ASP A 307 -10.79 12.70 -1.94
N GLY A 308 -10.13 11.91 -2.81
CA GLY A 308 -10.23 11.97 -4.26
C GLY A 308 -9.21 12.86 -4.95
N SER A 309 -8.13 13.27 -4.27
CA SER A 309 -7.01 13.96 -4.92
C SER A 309 -6.18 12.97 -5.74
N LEU A 310 -5.71 13.40 -6.93
CA LEU A 310 -4.91 12.54 -7.80
C LEU A 310 -3.58 12.15 -7.17
N VAL A 311 -3.20 10.91 -7.33
CA VAL A 311 -1.95 10.34 -6.85
C VAL A 311 -1.23 9.61 -7.97
N ALA A 312 0.04 9.94 -8.19
CA ALA A 312 0.94 9.15 -9.01
C ALA A 312 1.67 8.13 -8.12
N MET A 313 1.51 6.85 -8.43
CA MET A 313 2.18 5.77 -7.72
C MET A 313 3.23 5.11 -8.63
N VAL A 314 4.47 5.07 -8.15
CA VAL A 314 5.54 4.24 -8.71
C VAL A 314 5.71 3.03 -7.81
N HIS A 315 5.54 1.83 -8.35
CA HIS A 315 5.69 0.58 -7.62
C HIS A 315 6.86 -0.23 -8.14
N CYS A 316 7.74 -0.68 -7.25
CA CYS A 316 8.91 -1.51 -7.53
C CYS A 316 8.80 -2.84 -6.78
N ASN A 317 8.96 -3.94 -7.48
CA ASN A 317 8.86 -5.29 -6.90
C ASN A 317 10.02 -5.60 -5.96
N ASN A 318 11.18 -4.98 -6.18
CA ASN A 318 12.42 -5.31 -5.50
C ASN A 318 12.93 -4.12 -4.67
N CYS A 319 13.15 -4.35 -3.36
CA CYS A 319 13.72 -3.33 -2.48
C CYS A 319 14.77 -3.96 -1.53
N THR A 320 14.41 -4.35 -0.29
CA THR A 320 15.40 -4.77 0.71
C THR A 320 15.68 -6.27 0.75
N SER A 321 15.04 -7.11 -0.07
CA SER A 321 15.17 -8.58 0.03
C SER A 321 16.60 -9.06 -0.22
N ASP A 322 17.26 -8.56 -1.27
CA ASP A 322 18.66 -8.92 -1.54
C ASP A 322 19.61 -8.33 -0.49
N LEU A 323 19.41 -7.09 -0.07
CA LEU A 323 20.16 -6.47 1.02
C LEU A 323 20.06 -7.30 2.31
N ASN A 324 18.89 -7.82 2.64
CA ASN A 324 18.71 -8.70 3.81
C ASN A 324 19.47 -10.03 3.66
N ALA A 325 19.57 -10.59 2.46
CA ALA A 325 20.36 -11.79 2.20
C ALA A 325 21.86 -11.54 2.49
N TRP A 326 22.40 -10.41 2.07
CA TRP A 326 23.78 -10.02 2.39
C TRP A 326 24.01 -9.81 3.90
N ILE A 327 23.06 -9.18 4.59
CA ILE A 327 23.16 -9.00 6.06
C ILE A 327 23.11 -10.34 6.78
N ASN A 328 22.29 -11.28 6.32
CA ASN A 328 22.28 -12.64 6.86
C ASN A 328 23.62 -13.35 6.64
N LEU A 329 24.30 -13.14 5.52
CA LEU A 329 25.66 -13.67 5.30
C LEU A 329 26.65 -13.11 6.33
N PHE A 330 26.57 -11.81 6.67
CA PHE A 330 27.41 -11.23 7.74
C PHE A 330 27.05 -11.78 9.12
N LYS A 331 25.77 -12.08 9.38
CA LYS A 331 25.34 -12.78 10.59
C LYS A 331 26.00 -14.15 10.69
N GLU A 332 25.89 -14.98 9.63
CA GLU A 332 26.50 -16.32 9.59
C GLU A 332 28.01 -16.25 9.80
N TYR A 333 28.70 -15.26 9.25
CA TYR A 333 30.13 -15.04 9.47
C TYR A 333 30.43 -14.74 10.95
N GLN A 334 29.64 -13.90 11.62
CA GLN A 334 29.86 -13.65 13.06
C GLN A 334 29.58 -14.88 13.92
N GLU A 335 28.53 -15.63 13.60
CA GLU A 335 28.21 -16.91 14.28
C GLU A 335 29.32 -17.93 14.11
N LEU A 336 29.93 -18.02 12.91
CA LEU A 336 31.11 -18.88 12.66
C LEU A 336 32.30 -18.49 13.54
N LEU A 337 32.47 -17.22 13.86
CA LEU A 337 33.50 -16.72 14.78
C LEU A 337 33.13 -16.87 16.26
N GLY A 338 31.97 -17.43 16.58
CA GLY A 338 31.45 -17.56 17.95
C GLY A 338 31.03 -16.24 18.59
N ILE A 339 30.71 -15.21 17.77
CA ILE A 339 30.26 -13.90 18.23
C ILE A 339 28.74 -13.91 18.29
N PRO A 340 28.10 -13.65 19.45
CA PRO A 340 26.64 -13.50 19.53
C PRO A 340 26.14 -12.36 18.64
N VAL A 341 25.03 -12.58 17.92
CA VAL A 341 24.48 -11.59 16.99
C VAL A 341 23.13 -11.07 17.47
N ASP A 342 23.05 -9.77 17.72
CA ASP A 342 21.79 -9.01 17.76
C ASP A 342 21.56 -8.43 16.36
N MET A 343 20.44 -8.81 15.73
CA MET A 343 20.14 -8.37 14.36
C MET A 343 19.92 -6.86 14.26
N ASN A 344 19.31 -6.23 15.26
CA ASN A 344 19.10 -4.78 15.23
C ASN A 344 20.44 -4.03 15.33
N GLU A 345 21.36 -4.54 16.15
CA GLU A 345 22.70 -3.98 16.26
C GLU A 345 23.50 -4.18 14.96
N LEU A 346 23.39 -5.35 14.33
CA LEU A 346 24.05 -5.65 13.06
C LEU A 346 23.57 -4.74 11.94
N TYR A 347 22.24 -4.62 11.75
CA TYR A 347 21.66 -3.66 10.80
C TYR A 347 22.15 -2.24 11.09
N GLY A 348 22.07 -1.82 12.35
CA GLY A 348 22.50 -0.48 12.76
C GLY A 348 23.96 -0.20 12.41
N LYS A 349 24.88 -1.12 12.70
CA LYS A 349 26.30 -0.98 12.40
C LYS A 349 26.59 -0.95 10.90
N LEU A 350 26.03 -1.87 10.14
CA LEU A 350 26.30 -1.99 8.70
C LEU A 350 25.70 -0.78 7.93
N TYR A 351 24.47 -0.39 8.26
CA TYR A 351 23.81 0.75 7.62
C TYR A 351 24.53 2.07 7.91
N ASN A 352 24.89 2.34 9.18
CA ASN A 352 25.65 3.54 9.50
C ASN A 352 27.05 3.54 8.88
N HIS A 353 27.71 2.36 8.79
CA HIS A 353 29.02 2.27 8.14
C HIS A 353 28.96 2.58 6.64
N ALA A 354 27.86 2.24 5.97
CA ALA A 354 27.63 2.58 4.57
C ALA A 354 27.70 4.10 4.29
N LEU A 355 27.36 4.94 5.27
CA LEU A 355 27.43 6.40 5.11
C LEU A 355 28.86 6.94 5.05
N ALA A 356 29.87 6.16 5.42
CA ALA A 356 31.28 6.48 5.28
C ALA A 356 31.86 6.08 3.90
N GLY A 357 31.07 5.44 3.04
CA GLY A 357 31.46 5.09 1.67
C GLY A 357 31.49 6.33 0.75
N ASP A 358 32.14 6.17 -0.41
CA ASP A 358 32.12 7.21 -1.46
C ASP A 358 30.67 7.46 -1.92
N ALA A 359 30.36 8.71 -2.28
CA ALA A 359 29.01 9.12 -2.62
C ALA A 359 28.43 8.38 -3.85
N ASP A 360 29.29 7.89 -4.75
CA ASP A 360 28.97 7.07 -5.93
C ASP A 360 29.17 5.57 -5.71
N CYS A 361 29.30 5.12 -4.45
CA CYS A 361 29.61 3.75 -4.07
C CYS A 361 31.00 3.26 -4.54
N GLY A 362 31.92 4.17 -4.91
CA GLY A 362 33.26 3.81 -5.38
C GLY A 362 33.27 2.99 -6.68
N GLY A 363 32.26 3.12 -7.53
CA GLY A 363 32.09 2.41 -8.79
C GLY A 363 31.33 1.07 -8.69
N LEU A 364 31.03 0.58 -7.48
CA LEU A 364 30.31 -0.67 -7.27
C LEU A 364 28.85 -0.56 -7.70
N ILE A 365 28.32 -1.61 -8.34
CA ILE A 365 26.91 -1.71 -8.77
C ILE A 365 26.28 -2.97 -8.20
N SER A 366 25.06 -2.87 -7.70
CA SER A 366 24.25 -4.01 -7.30
C SER A 366 22.88 -3.94 -7.98
N TYR A 367 22.45 -5.05 -8.55
CA TYR A 367 21.09 -5.28 -9.03
C TYR A 367 20.41 -6.21 -8.03
N ASN A 368 19.38 -5.72 -7.37
CA ASN A 368 18.68 -6.43 -6.28
C ASN A 368 17.44 -7.18 -6.75
N TYR A 369 17.37 -7.55 -8.04
CA TYR A 369 16.19 -8.17 -8.64
C TYR A 369 16.03 -9.62 -8.21
N ILE A 370 15.12 -9.88 -7.27
CA ILE A 370 14.66 -11.23 -6.90
C ILE A 370 13.57 -11.72 -7.87
N SER A 371 12.86 -10.78 -8.48
CA SER A 371 11.78 -11.00 -9.45
C SER A 371 11.84 -9.96 -10.57
N GLY A 372 11.01 -10.10 -11.59
CA GLY A 372 10.85 -9.09 -12.63
C GLY A 372 10.54 -7.70 -12.09
N GLU A 373 10.88 -6.67 -12.86
CA GLU A 373 10.77 -5.28 -12.45
C GLU A 373 10.15 -4.43 -13.57
N PRO A 374 8.85 -4.10 -13.46
CA PRO A 374 8.14 -3.35 -14.51
C PRO A 374 8.76 -2.00 -14.83
N VAL A 375 9.26 -1.27 -13.83
CA VAL A 375 9.85 0.07 -14.01
C VAL A 375 11.07 0.05 -14.93
N THR A 376 11.81 -1.06 -14.96
CA THR A 376 12.96 -1.25 -15.87
C THR A 376 12.68 -2.20 -17.04
N GLY A 377 11.43 -2.66 -17.18
CA GLY A 377 11.00 -3.51 -18.29
C GLY A 377 11.52 -4.95 -18.23
N LEU A 378 12.03 -5.41 -17.09
CA LEU A 378 12.57 -6.75 -16.92
C LEU A 378 11.48 -7.73 -16.47
N ALA A 379 11.25 -8.78 -17.26
CA ALA A 379 10.23 -9.79 -16.96
C ALA A 379 10.62 -10.75 -15.83
N ASP A 380 11.92 -10.94 -15.58
CA ASP A 380 12.48 -11.81 -14.54
C ASP A 380 13.65 -11.09 -13.88
N GLY A 381 14.17 -11.61 -12.77
CA GLY A 381 15.26 -11.01 -12.02
C GLY A 381 16.31 -12.02 -11.59
N ARG A 382 17.54 -11.53 -11.42
CA ARG A 382 18.64 -12.29 -10.86
C ARG A 382 19.59 -11.38 -10.11
N PRO A 383 19.66 -11.44 -8.77
CA PRO A 383 20.54 -10.57 -8.00
C PRO A 383 21.99 -10.65 -8.48
N LEU A 384 22.59 -9.51 -8.80
CA LEU A 384 23.96 -9.41 -9.26
C LEU A 384 24.74 -8.35 -8.47
N PHE A 385 26.01 -8.65 -8.18
CA PHE A 385 26.98 -7.67 -7.72
C PHE A 385 28.09 -7.54 -8.75
N VAL A 386 28.28 -6.34 -9.26
CA VAL A 386 29.21 -6.04 -10.36
C VAL A 386 30.26 -5.04 -9.90
N ARG A 387 31.53 -5.34 -10.21
CA ARG A 387 32.66 -4.43 -9.98
C ARG A 387 33.74 -4.59 -11.05
N SER A 388 34.48 -3.53 -11.30
CA SER A 388 35.70 -3.56 -12.08
C SER A 388 36.95 -3.75 -11.19
N ALA A 389 38.10 -3.96 -11.80
CA ALA A 389 39.35 -4.13 -11.05
C ALA A 389 39.80 -2.84 -10.33
N ASN A 390 39.36 -1.67 -10.82
CA ASN A 390 39.76 -0.36 -10.31
C ASN A 390 38.76 0.24 -9.31
N ASP A 391 37.60 -0.41 -9.09
CA ASP A 391 36.60 0.07 -8.17
C ASP A 391 37.07 -0.03 -6.70
N LYS A 392 36.61 0.89 -5.87
CA LYS A 392 36.98 0.93 -4.45
C LYS A 392 36.16 -0.09 -3.64
N PHE A 393 36.59 -1.33 -3.69
CA PHE A 393 35.92 -2.43 -3.00
C PHE A 393 36.29 -2.46 -1.51
N ASN A 394 35.44 -1.94 -0.67
CA ASN A 394 35.50 -2.01 0.79
C ASN A 394 34.09 -2.14 1.38
N LEU A 395 34.00 -2.43 2.68
CA LEU A 395 32.70 -2.70 3.33
C LEU A 395 31.73 -1.51 3.27
N ALA A 396 32.22 -0.29 3.40
CA ALA A 396 31.39 0.91 3.37
C ALA A 396 30.74 1.10 1.98
N ASN A 397 31.53 1.02 0.90
CA ASN A 397 31.03 1.11 -0.46
C ASN A 397 30.14 -0.10 -0.82
N PHE A 398 30.50 -1.30 -0.37
CA PHE A 398 29.68 -2.49 -0.56
C PHE A 398 28.29 -2.32 0.07
N MET A 399 28.20 -1.92 1.32
CA MET A 399 26.91 -1.69 1.97
C MET A 399 26.14 -0.53 1.36
N ARG A 400 26.84 0.54 0.93
CA ARG A 400 26.19 1.70 0.30
C ARG A 400 25.58 1.33 -1.04
N THR A 401 26.23 0.52 -1.88
CA THR A 401 25.67 0.09 -3.17
C THR A 401 24.41 -0.74 -3.01
N HIS A 402 24.34 -1.61 -1.98
CA HIS A 402 23.12 -2.38 -1.71
C HIS A 402 21.98 -1.52 -1.15
N LEU A 403 22.27 -0.50 -0.35
CA LEU A 403 21.28 0.51 0.07
C LEU A 403 20.80 1.33 -1.13
N TYR A 404 21.70 1.74 -2.05
CA TYR A 404 21.33 2.45 -3.26
C TYR A 404 20.48 1.61 -4.20
N ALA A 405 20.82 0.34 -4.39
CA ALA A 405 20.03 -0.61 -5.18
C ALA A 405 18.58 -0.73 -4.66
N SER A 406 18.40 -0.72 -3.31
CA SER A 406 17.07 -0.84 -2.70
C SER A 406 16.10 0.29 -3.12
N VAL A 407 16.60 1.45 -3.53
CA VAL A 407 15.77 2.60 -3.95
C VAL A 407 16.08 3.08 -5.38
N GLY A 408 17.02 2.43 -6.08
CA GLY A 408 17.47 2.85 -7.41
C GLY A 408 16.38 2.80 -8.45
N VAL A 409 15.60 1.73 -8.48
CA VAL A 409 14.45 1.59 -9.39
C VAL A 409 13.36 2.61 -9.06
N LEU A 410 13.08 2.83 -7.77
CA LEU A 410 12.13 3.84 -7.33
C LEU A 410 12.53 5.24 -7.81
N LYS A 411 13.84 5.55 -7.79
CA LYS A 411 14.36 6.80 -8.37
C LYS A 411 14.08 6.87 -9.87
N ILE A 412 14.32 5.80 -10.63
CA ILE A 412 14.07 5.79 -12.08
C ILE A 412 12.63 6.16 -12.39
N GLY A 413 11.66 5.54 -11.69
CA GLY A 413 10.25 5.87 -11.85
C GLY A 413 9.90 7.30 -11.41
N ASN A 414 10.43 7.76 -10.26
CA ASN A 414 10.17 9.12 -9.77
C ASN A 414 10.83 10.20 -10.63
N ASP A 415 11.91 9.91 -11.33
CA ASP A 415 12.54 10.87 -12.26
C ASP A 415 11.57 11.31 -13.37
N ILE A 416 10.62 10.44 -13.77
CA ILE A 416 9.53 10.83 -14.68
C ILE A 416 8.72 11.96 -14.06
N LEU A 417 8.28 11.81 -12.81
CA LEU A 417 7.47 12.82 -12.12
C LEU A 417 8.22 14.13 -11.93
N PHE A 418 9.47 14.07 -11.44
CA PHE A 418 10.22 15.27 -11.06
C PHE A 418 10.93 15.92 -12.23
N ASN A 419 11.48 15.13 -13.18
CA ASN A 419 12.32 15.65 -14.26
C ASN A 419 11.55 15.86 -15.56
N GLU A 420 10.56 14.99 -15.92
CA GLU A 420 9.75 15.16 -17.13
C GLU A 420 8.50 16.00 -16.84
N GLU A 421 7.68 15.58 -15.89
CA GLU A 421 6.40 16.21 -15.55
C GLU A 421 6.55 17.48 -14.68
N LYS A 422 7.76 17.73 -14.14
CA LYS A 422 8.06 18.90 -13.28
C LYS A 422 7.15 19.00 -12.06
N ILE A 423 6.74 17.85 -11.51
CA ILE A 423 5.95 17.79 -10.28
C ILE A 423 6.79 18.35 -9.12
N LYS A 424 6.19 19.20 -8.32
CA LYS A 424 6.79 19.75 -7.11
C LYS A 424 6.30 18.99 -5.89
N VAL A 425 7.21 18.74 -4.96
CA VAL A 425 6.88 18.08 -3.69
C VAL A 425 7.49 18.90 -2.56
N ASP A 426 6.69 19.16 -1.53
CA ASP A 426 7.12 19.92 -0.36
C ASP A 426 7.56 18.99 0.78
N ARG A 427 6.94 17.78 0.88
CA ARG A 427 7.27 16.81 1.93
C ARG A 427 7.03 15.39 1.44
N ILE A 428 7.95 14.49 1.75
CA ILE A 428 7.80 13.04 1.56
C ILE A 428 8.03 12.35 2.91
N THR A 429 7.11 11.48 3.29
CA THR A 429 7.21 10.69 4.53
C THR A 429 7.64 9.26 4.19
N GLY A 430 8.77 8.82 4.76
CA GLY A 430 9.28 7.45 4.63
C GLY A 430 8.76 6.53 5.72
N HIS A 431 8.42 5.29 5.37
CA HIS A 431 8.08 4.24 6.33
C HIS A 431 8.50 2.85 5.82
N GLY A 432 8.47 1.85 6.71
CA GLY A 432 8.88 0.48 6.38
C GLY A 432 10.28 0.11 6.90
N GLY A 433 10.72 -1.09 6.52
CA GLY A 433 11.92 -1.72 7.08
C GLY A 433 13.21 -0.93 6.90
N LEU A 434 13.37 -0.28 5.73
CA LEU A 434 14.54 0.52 5.39
C LEU A 434 14.78 1.69 6.36
N PHE A 435 13.69 2.24 6.94
CA PHE A 435 13.74 3.41 7.82
C PHE A 435 13.91 3.07 9.30
N LYS A 436 13.93 1.78 9.69
CA LYS A 436 14.14 1.38 11.09
C LYS A 436 15.49 1.81 11.65
N THR A 437 16.54 1.82 10.83
CA THR A 437 17.83 2.42 11.22
C THR A 437 17.76 3.94 11.05
N LYS A 438 17.68 4.64 12.18
CA LYS A 438 17.48 6.11 12.20
C LYS A 438 18.47 6.83 11.28
N GLY A 439 17.97 7.69 10.41
CA GLY A 439 18.70 8.60 9.55
C GLY A 439 19.27 7.96 8.28
N VAL A 440 19.57 6.68 8.22
CA VAL A 440 20.25 6.08 7.07
C VAL A 440 19.31 5.98 5.87
N GLY A 441 18.20 5.25 5.99
CA GLY A 441 17.22 5.13 4.91
C GLY A 441 16.73 6.49 4.41
N GLN A 442 16.53 7.45 5.33
CA GLN A 442 16.16 8.82 5.00
C GLN A 442 17.21 9.51 4.13
N ARG A 443 18.50 9.47 4.53
CA ARG A 443 19.60 10.10 3.78
C ARG A 443 19.75 9.48 2.39
N ILE A 444 19.66 8.16 2.29
CA ILE A 444 19.73 7.44 1.01
C ILE A 444 18.59 7.84 0.09
N LEU A 445 17.35 7.81 0.58
CA LEU A 445 16.18 8.18 -0.21
C LEU A 445 16.18 9.67 -0.56
N ALA A 446 16.59 10.55 0.37
CA ALA A 446 16.70 11.99 0.12
C ALA A 446 17.68 12.28 -1.03
N ALA A 447 18.82 11.58 -1.07
CA ALA A 447 19.78 11.66 -2.16
C ALA A 447 19.19 11.16 -3.49
N ALA A 448 18.46 10.03 -3.46
CA ALA A 448 17.85 9.43 -4.65
C ALA A 448 16.85 10.37 -5.33
N ILE A 449 15.96 10.97 -4.56
CA ILE A 449 14.85 11.79 -5.12
C ILE A 449 15.08 13.30 -5.00
N ASN A 450 16.22 13.72 -4.48
CA ASN A 450 16.60 15.12 -4.27
C ASN A 450 15.52 15.94 -3.54
N SER A 451 14.96 15.37 -2.47
CA SER A 451 13.90 16.00 -1.66
C SER A 451 14.08 15.63 -0.18
N PRO A 452 13.68 16.50 0.76
CA PRO A 452 13.66 16.14 2.18
C PRO A 452 12.77 14.93 2.47
N ILE A 453 13.24 14.06 3.36
CA ILE A 453 12.50 12.87 3.80
C ILE A 453 12.24 12.97 5.30
N SER A 454 10.96 12.91 5.67
CA SER A 454 10.51 12.84 7.06
C SER A 454 10.20 11.39 7.45
N VAL A 455 10.44 11.02 8.69
CA VAL A 455 9.97 9.77 9.31
C VAL A 455 9.26 10.12 10.60
N MET A 456 8.00 9.68 10.73
CA MET A 456 7.18 9.93 11.91
C MET A 456 7.33 8.80 12.92
N GLU A 457 7.17 9.07 14.22
CA GLU A 457 7.17 8.05 15.26
C GLU A 457 6.00 7.05 15.08
N THR A 458 4.87 7.54 14.57
CA THR A 458 3.66 6.76 14.29
C THR A 458 3.72 5.95 12.99
N ALA A 459 4.80 6.05 12.21
CA ALA A 459 4.94 5.36 10.91
C ALA A 459 4.83 3.82 11.00
N GLY A 460 4.95 3.24 12.20
CA GLY A 460 4.77 1.81 12.46
C GLY A 460 3.32 1.36 12.65
N GLU A 461 2.37 2.27 12.81
CA GLU A 461 0.96 1.93 13.10
C GLU A 461 0.22 1.42 11.86
N GLY A 462 0.60 1.86 10.66
CA GLY A 462 0.15 1.33 9.37
C GLY A 462 -1.29 1.69 9.00
N GLY A 463 -1.83 0.98 8.01
CA GLY A 463 -3.14 1.27 7.44
C GLY A 463 -4.31 1.02 8.38
N ALA A 464 -4.18 0.13 9.37
CA ALA A 464 -5.21 -0.05 10.39
C ALA A 464 -5.45 1.22 11.23
N TRP A 465 -4.37 1.94 11.57
CA TRP A 465 -4.49 3.26 12.19
C TRP A 465 -5.03 4.29 11.19
N GLY A 466 -4.54 4.27 9.95
CA GLY A 466 -5.02 5.16 8.90
C GLY A 466 -6.53 5.07 8.66
N ILE A 467 -7.10 3.87 8.63
CA ILE A 467 -8.55 3.72 8.48
C ILE A 467 -9.30 4.10 9.77
N ALA A 468 -8.72 3.92 10.97
CA ALA A 468 -9.30 4.44 12.20
C ALA A 468 -9.33 5.98 12.19
N LEU A 469 -8.30 6.64 11.62
CA LEU A 469 -8.29 8.09 11.42
C LEU A 469 -9.37 8.55 10.45
N LEU A 470 -9.68 7.79 9.40
CA LEU A 470 -10.82 8.06 8.52
C LEU A 470 -12.16 7.89 9.25
N GLY A 471 -12.26 6.91 10.14
CA GLY A 471 -13.39 6.79 11.07
C GLY A 471 -13.51 8.01 12.00
N SER A 472 -12.38 8.52 12.51
CA SER A 472 -12.35 9.75 13.30
C SER A 472 -12.76 10.98 12.48
N TYR A 473 -12.28 11.08 11.25
CA TYR A 473 -12.67 12.14 10.33
C TYR A 473 -14.18 12.15 10.06
N LEU A 474 -14.81 10.98 9.97
CA LEU A 474 -16.27 10.86 9.81
C LEU A 474 -17.03 11.46 10.99
N VAL A 475 -16.62 11.18 12.24
CA VAL A 475 -17.43 11.50 13.43
C VAL A 475 -16.95 12.73 14.21
N ASN A 476 -15.71 13.16 14.03
CA ASN A 476 -15.10 14.26 14.82
C ASN A 476 -14.77 15.50 13.97
N ASN A 477 -15.18 15.56 12.68
CA ASN A 477 -14.95 16.70 11.81
C ASN A 477 -16.07 17.74 11.90
N GLU A 478 -16.32 18.27 13.10
CA GLU A 478 -17.35 19.27 13.36
C GLU A 478 -17.16 20.56 12.55
N LYS A 479 -15.91 20.94 12.28
CA LYS A 479 -15.55 22.14 11.52
C LYS A 479 -15.66 21.98 10.01
N LYS A 480 -16.00 20.77 9.51
CA LYS A 480 -16.04 20.45 8.08
C LYS A 480 -14.73 20.80 7.34
N GLN A 481 -13.60 20.54 7.99
CA GLN A 481 -12.28 20.71 7.41
C GLN A 481 -12.06 19.70 6.27
N SER A 482 -11.14 20.02 5.36
CA SER A 482 -10.62 19.01 4.42
C SER A 482 -9.93 17.87 5.18
N LEU A 483 -9.80 16.71 4.57
CA LEU A 483 -9.07 15.60 5.20
C LEU A 483 -7.64 16.00 5.56
N ALA A 484 -6.96 16.72 4.66
CA ALA A 484 -5.60 17.21 4.89
C ALA A 484 -5.51 18.13 6.11
N ASP A 485 -6.41 19.12 6.23
CA ASP A 485 -6.42 20.06 7.36
C ASP A 485 -6.80 19.36 8.66
N PHE A 486 -7.74 18.40 8.63
CA PHE A 486 -8.10 17.61 9.80
C PHE A 486 -6.91 16.81 10.32
N LEU A 487 -6.18 16.14 9.44
CA LEU A 487 -4.99 15.39 9.82
C LEU A 487 -3.91 16.31 10.39
N GLU A 488 -3.63 17.43 9.73
CA GLU A 488 -2.61 18.38 10.15
C GLU A 488 -2.93 18.99 11.52
N ASP A 489 -4.20 19.39 11.76
CA ASP A 489 -4.62 20.10 12.98
C ASP A 489 -4.93 19.17 14.15
N LYS A 490 -5.47 17.96 13.91
CA LYS A 490 -6.03 17.09 14.95
C LYS A 490 -5.21 15.85 15.24
N VAL A 491 -4.45 15.37 14.25
CA VAL A 491 -3.69 14.12 14.39
C VAL A 491 -2.20 14.40 14.52
N PHE A 492 -1.66 15.20 13.61
CA PHE A 492 -0.23 15.46 13.49
C PHE A 492 0.20 16.84 14.00
N ALA A 493 -0.66 17.53 14.76
CA ALA A 493 -0.34 18.83 15.32
C ALA A 493 0.93 18.78 16.18
N GLY A 494 2.00 19.42 15.70
CA GLY A 494 3.31 19.45 16.38
C GLY A 494 4.21 18.24 16.15
N ASP A 495 3.79 17.23 15.35
CA ASP A 495 4.62 16.11 14.93
C ASP A 495 4.96 16.23 13.44
N ALA A 496 6.02 16.97 13.14
CA ALA A 496 6.56 17.07 11.78
C ALA A 496 7.45 15.85 11.42
N GLY A 497 7.65 14.93 12.35
CA GLY A 497 8.64 13.85 12.22
C GLY A 497 10.08 14.37 12.26
N ILE A 498 11.02 13.45 12.10
CA ILE A 498 12.44 13.78 11.92
C ILE A 498 12.70 13.91 10.43
N GLU A 499 13.08 15.10 9.98
CA GLU A 499 13.38 15.37 8.57
C GLU A 499 14.89 15.34 8.30
N ILE A 500 15.28 14.75 7.18
CA ILE A 500 16.65 14.80 6.64
C ILE A 500 16.60 15.34 5.22
N SER A 501 17.27 16.45 5.00
CA SER A 501 17.45 17.05 3.68
C SER A 501 18.62 16.40 2.93
N PRO A 502 18.57 16.31 1.59
CA PRO A 502 19.67 15.80 0.79
C PRO A 502 20.88 16.75 0.84
N THR A 503 22.09 16.19 0.74
CA THR A 503 23.30 16.98 0.49
C THR A 503 23.61 17.01 -1.00
N ALA A 504 24.22 18.09 -1.50
CA ALA A 504 24.61 18.18 -2.91
C ALA A 504 25.58 17.04 -3.32
N GLU A 505 26.46 16.62 -2.41
CA GLU A 505 27.41 15.54 -2.63
C GLU A 505 26.69 14.20 -2.78
N ASP A 506 25.76 13.86 -1.87
CA ASP A 506 25.00 12.61 -1.93
C ASP A 506 24.13 12.55 -3.19
N VAL A 507 23.48 13.67 -3.57
CA VAL A 507 22.67 13.76 -4.81
C VAL A 507 23.53 13.54 -6.05
N ALA A 508 24.68 14.20 -6.15
CA ALA A 508 25.59 14.04 -7.28
C ALA A 508 26.13 12.60 -7.36
N GLY A 509 26.52 12.02 -6.22
CA GLY A 509 26.98 10.65 -6.15
C GLY A 509 25.90 9.64 -6.53
N PHE A 510 24.66 9.84 -6.05
CA PHE A 510 23.54 8.98 -6.42
C PHE A 510 23.23 9.08 -7.92
N ASN A 511 23.28 10.26 -8.49
CA ASN A 511 23.08 10.45 -9.93
C ASN A 511 24.16 9.73 -10.75
N THR A 512 25.43 9.81 -10.34
CA THR A 512 26.52 9.05 -10.97
C THR A 512 26.26 7.54 -10.88
N TYR A 513 25.87 7.05 -9.70
CA TYR A 513 25.51 5.63 -9.49
C TYR A 513 24.38 5.18 -10.40
N ILE A 514 23.27 5.94 -10.48
CA ILE A 514 22.09 5.52 -11.24
C ILE A 514 22.31 5.53 -12.75
N GLU A 515 23.17 6.42 -13.27
CA GLU A 515 23.54 6.38 -14.69
C GLU A 515 24.35 5.10 -15.02
N ASN A 516 25.30 4.72 -14.17
CA ASN A 516 26.04 3.46 -14.31
C ASN A 516 25.11 2.24 -14.15
N TYR A 517 24.17 2.30 -13.21
CA TYR A 517 23.14 1.27 -12.99
C TYR A 517 22.30 1.06 -14.25
N LYS A 518 21.76 2.13 -14.84
CA LYS A 518 20.97 2.08 -16.09
C LYS A 518 21.80 1.51 -17.25
N ALA A 519 23.05 1.94 -17.40
CA ALA A 519 23.94 1.46 -18.45
C ALA A 519 24.22 -0.05 -18.35
N GLY A 520 24.20 -0.61 -17.15
CA GLY A 520 24.44 -2.02 -16.89
C GLY A 520 23.18 -2.92 -16.88
N LEU A 521 21.95 -2.38 -17.05
CA LEU A 521 20.72 -3.18 -17.09
C LEU A 521 20.74 -4.32 -18.13
N PRO A 522 21.37 -4.20 -19.33
CA PRO A 522 21.51 -5.33 -20.25
C PRO A 522 22.27 -6.53 -19.67
N VAL A 523 23.15 -6.32 -18.67
CA VAL A 523 23.85 -7.42 -17.96
C VAL A 523 22.87 -8.18 -17.08
N GLU A 524 21.99 -7.48 -16.37
CA GLU A 524 20.92 -8.08 -15.56
C GLU A 524 19.96 -8.88 -16.46
N GLU A 525 19.53 -8.31 -17.58
CA GLU A 525 18.68 -9.00 -18.56
C GLU A 525 19.36 -10.28 -19.08
N ALA A 526 20.64 -10.21 -19.46
CA ALA A 526 21.38 -11.38 -19.92
C ALA A 526 21.52 -12.44 -18.82
N ALA A 527 21.67 -12.04 -17.56
CA ALA A 527 21.78 -12.97 -16.43
C ALA A 527 20.49 -13.78 -16.20
N THR A 528 19.32 -13.24 -16.52
CA THR A 528 18.04 -13.97 -16.38
C THR A 528 17.90 -15.12 -17.38
N GLN A 529 18.71 -15.14 -18.46
CA GLN A 529 18.70 -16.18 -19.48
C GLN A 529 19.43 -17.47 -19.02
N PHE A 530 20.20 -17.44 -17.94
CA PHE A 530 20.79 -18.66 -17.38
C PHE A 530 19.67 -19.54 -16.83
N LYS A 531 19.40 -20.66 -17.51
CA LYS A 531 18.50 -21.69 -17.00
C LYS A 531 19.12 -22.36 -15.77
N LYS A 532 18.31 -22.57 -14.73
CA LYS A 532 18.68 -23.40 -13.58
C LYS A 532 18.74 -24.87 -13.99
#